data_c5ffcd9ab0fc705a7bd76119e2bf949a
#
_entry.id   c5ffcd9ab0fc705a7bd76119e2bf949a
#
_cell.length_a   1.000
_cell.length_b   1.000
_cell.length_c   1.000
_cell.angle_alpha   90.00
_cell.angle_beta   90.00
_cell.angle_gamma   90.00
#
_symmetry.space_group_name_H-M   'P 1'
#
loop_
_entity.id
_entity.type
_entity.pdbx_description
1 polymer ?
#
loop_
_entity_poly.entity_id
_entity_poly.type
_entity_poly.pdbx_seq_one_letter_code
_entity_poly.pdbx_strand_id
1 'polypeptide(L)'
;MLHNTFCRRLAALVLTLSVAVSAVLPVFAVYPMPVQTATETEAVYLFNADTGKTILSQNADQQKYVASLTKLMTALLLVESGKDLNGEVTVPTDLTQEFKDIQNANGTTMGLRIGETVRRIDLLNAMLIVSANDAASVIAWDVGGSVVGFVQQMNAKAAELGCTGTNFTCAHGLFDYGNVSTAQDLAKIAAACAENQTFAQVAGTASYVLPATNLRKAEYTISSSNSLMNSESTNYREYVKWVKGGFTTLAGRCIVAFAQQDGHNYGLVILGCDTLDHLFTACDDLFDWAFASFADRPLVDTKTVLTTVDLTKCRTEPSVELYAAAPVSGYGHSDDKVSYSFDLPESVSATVKEGQKLGTATVYLDGYEVGQVDLVTHREYVSDFRTDIKATLLLLCALILILCALGFVTLRCGGGMTLNQRRRQMKKRR
;
A
#
# COMPACT_ATOMS: atom_id res chain seq x y z
N MET A 1 -0.04 17.36 54.16
CA MET A 1 -0.97 17.62 53.05
C MET A 1 -0.33 17.68 51.67
N LEU A 2 0.99 17.67 51.55
CA LEU A 2 1.70 17.77 50.25
C LEU A 2 1.93 16.43 49.53
N HIS A 3 1.73 15.29 50.20
CA HIS A 3 2.01 13.96 49.64
C HIS A 3 0.86 13.42 48.75
N ASN A 4 -0.36 13.90 48.93
CA ASN A 4 -1.56 13.43 48.25
C ASN A 4 -1.79 14.07 46.86
N THR A 5 -1.18 15.22 46.62
CA THR A 5 -1.30 15.92 45.31
C THR A 5 -0.29 15.41 44.29
N PHE A 6 0.87 14.91 44.73
CA PHE A 6 1.88 14.34 43.85
C PHE A 6 1.45 12.97 43.29
N CYS A 7 0.89 12.11 44.16
CA CYS A 7 0.36 10.80 43.71
C CYS A 7 -0.85 10.93 42.79
N ARG A 8 -1.72 11.92 42.96
CA ARG A 8 -2.86 12.17 42.05
C ARG A 8 -2.42 12.69 40.69
N ARG A 9 -1.36 13.50 40.61
CA ARG A 9 -0.79 14.00 39.36
C ARG A 9 -0.01 12.90 38.60
N LEU A 10 0.68 12.02 39.34
CA LEU A 10 1.37 10.87 38.76
C LEU A 10 0.36 9.83 38.20
N ALA A 11 -0.74 9.57 38.95
CA ALA A 11 -1.80 8.69 38.48
C ALA A 11 -2.56 9.25 37.25
N ALA A 12 -2.77 10.58 37.19
CA ALA A 12 -3.34 11.23 36.01
C ALA A 12 -2.39 11.20 34.82
N LEU A 13 -1.07 11.32 35.02
CA LEU A 13 -0.09 11.25 33.94
C LEU A 13 0.07 9.82 33.40
N VAL A 14 -0.07 8.79 34.24
CA VAL A 14 -0.04 7.39 33.82
C VAL A 14 -1.35 7.01 33.11
N LEU A 15 -2.50 7.59 33.50
CA LEU A 15 -3.78 7.35 32.81
C LEU A 15 -3.85 8.06 31.44
N THR A 16 -3.17 9.20 31.26
CA THR A 16 -3.12 9.91 29.99
C THR A 16 -2.09 9.32 29.01
N LEU A 17 -1.12 8.53 29.49
CA LEU A 17 -0.14 7.85 28.63
C LEU A 17 -0.61 6.45 28.17
N SER A 18 -1.72 5.93 28.74
CA SER A 18 -2.31 4.64 28.35
C SER A 18 -3.45 4.75 27.33
N VAL A 19 -3.72 5.93 26.81
CA VAL A 19 -4.73 6.17 25.77
C VAL A 19 -4.06 6.74 24.54
N ALA A 20 -3.22 6.01 23.89
CA ALA A 20 -2.88 6.22 22.48
C ALA A 20 -1.81 5.25 21.98
N VAL A 21 -2.04 3.98 22.02
CA VAL A 21 -1.59 3.05 20.96
C VAL A 21 -2.59 1.90 20.98
N SER A 22 -3.81 2.17 20.60
CA SER A 22 -4.58 1.15 19.91
C SER A 22 -3.95 1.06 18.54
N ALA A 23 -2.95 0.20 18.40
CA ALA A 23 -2.59 -0.32 17.10
C ALA A 23 -3.91 -0.88 16.54
N VAL A 24 -4.52 -0.16 15.61
CA VAL A 24 -5.58 -0.70 14.78
C VAL A 24 -4.86 -1.79 13.99
N LEU A 25 -4.90 -3.02 14.50
CA LEU A 25 -4.54 -4.18 13.69
C LEU A 25 -5.49 -4.11 12.51
N PRO A 26 -5.00 -4.11 11.28
CA PRO A 26 -5.88 -4.11 10.13
C PRO A 26 -6.77 -5.35 10.26
N VAL A 27 -8.05 -5.14 10.46
CA VAL A 27 -9.05 -6.19 10.35
C VAL A 27 -9.14 -6.47 8.85
N PHE A 28 -8.44 -7.49 8.40
CA PHE A 28 -8.55 -7.93 7.01
C PHE A 28 -10.01 -8.31 6.77
N ALA A 29 -10.66 -7.63 5.84
CA ALA A 29 -11.99 -7.97 5.41
C ALA A 29 -11.92 -9.37 4.79
N VAL A 30 -12.61 -10.33 5.40
CA VAL A 30 -12.79 -11.66 4.80
C VAL A 30 -13.99 -11.53 3.87
N TYR A 31 -13.74 -11.42 2.58
CA TYR A 31 -14.80 -11.38 1.59
C TYR A 31 -15.45 -12.77 1.46
N PRO A 32 -16.77 -12.86 1.30
CA PRO A 32 -17.42 -14.14 1.09
C PRO A 32 -16.97 -14.72 -0.27
N MET A 33 -16.17 -15.77 -0.23
CA MET A 33 -15.81 -16.52 -1.43
C MET A 33 -17.00 -17.34 -1.93
N PRO A 34 -17.30 -17.33 -3.23
CA PRO A 34 -18.42 -18.08 -3.78
C PRO A 34 -18.20 -19.60 -3.80
N VAL A 35 -16.94 -20.05 -3.67
CA VAL A 35 -16.58 -21.48 -3.79
C VAL A 35 -15.46 -21.81 -2.81
N GLN A 36 -15.49 -23.01 -2.22
CA GLN A 36 -14.37 -23.53 -1.44
C GLN A 36 -13.32 -24.10 -2.40
N THR A 37 -12.35 -23.26 -2.79
CA THR A 37 -11.35 -23.55 -3.82
C THR A 37 -10.05 -24.15 -3.27
N ALA A 38 -9.91 -24.20 -1.95
CA ALA A 38 -8.72 -24.74 -1.28
C ALA A 38 -9.10 -25.74 -0.21
N THR A 39 -8.30 -26.81 -0.05
CA THR A 39 -8.43 -27.76 1.05
C THR A 39 -7.98 -27.16 2.37
N GLU A 40 -8.42 -27.71 3.51
CA GLU A 40 -8.05 -27.21 4.85
C GLU A 40 -6.55 -27.18 5.11
N THR A 41 -5.78 -28.02 4.41
CA THR A 41 -4.31 -28.15 4.60
C THR A 41 -3.49 -27.23 3.71
N GLU A 42 -4.08 -26.67 2.66
CA GLU A 42 -3.38 -25.76 1.75
C GLU A 42 -3.16 -24.39 2.38
N ALA A 43 -2.04 -23.75 2.02
CA ALA A 43 -1.81 -22.36 2.33
C ALA A 43 -2.07 -21.52 1.07
N VAL A 44 -3.00 -20.56 1.17
CA VAL A 44 -3.41 -19.72 0.06
C VAL A 44 -3.31 -18.25 0.46
N TYR A 45 -2.74 -17.44 -0.42
CA TYR A 45 -2.68 -15.99 -0.24
C TYR A 45 -2.92 -15.29 -1.58
N LEU A 46 -4.03 -14.56 -1.67
CA LEU A 46 -4.40 -13.73 -2.81
C LEU A 46 -4.36 -12.27 -2.38
N PHE A 47 -3.73 -11.43 -3.16
CA PHE A 47 -3.57 -10.01 -2.85
C PHE A 47 -3.70 -9.14 -4.10
N ASN A 48 -4.18 -7.93 -3.93
CA ASN A 48 -4.08 -6.89 -4.95
C ASN A 48 -2.63 -6.40 -5.00
N ALA A 49 -1.96 -6.57 -6.12
CA ALA A 49 -0.54 -6.26 -6.25
C ALA A 49 -0.27 -4.75 -6.42
N ASP A 50 -1.28 -3.94 -6.75
CA ASP A 50 -1.16 -2.49 -6.89
C ASP A 50 -1.14 -1.79 -5.53
N THR A 51 -1.91 -2.34 -4.55
CA THR A 51 -2.11 -1.72 -3.23
C THR A 51 -1.47 -2.50 -2.09
N GLY A 52 -1.07 -3.76 -2.32
CA GLY A 52 -0.64 -4.70 -1.28
C GLY A 52 -1.80 -5.25 -0.42
N LYS A 53 -3.06 -4.89 -0.75
CA LYS A 53 -4.23 -5.32 0.02
C LYS A 53 -4.41 -6.83 -0.04
N THR A 54 -4.51 -7.48 1.13
CA THR A 54 -4.88 -8.89 1.23
C THR A 54 -6.35 -9.08 0.84
N ILE A 55 -6.60 -9.98 -0.11
CA ILE A 55 -7.95 -10.36 -0.55
C ILE A 55 -8.39 -11.65 0.12
N LEU A 56 -7.51 -12.64 0.15
CA LEU A 56 -7.73 -13.94 0.80
C LEU A 56 -6.46 -14.39 1.51
N SER A 57 -6.62 -14.88 2.73
CA SER A 57 -5.52 -15.45 3.53
C SER A 57 -6.04 -16.71 4.23
N GLN A 58 -5.56 -17.88 3.79
CA GLN A 58 -5.83 -19.16 4.42
C GLN A 58 -4.49 -19.83 4.75
N ASN A 59 -4.24 -20.13 6.02
CA ASN A 59 -2.98 -20.74 6.49
C ASN A 59 -1.72 -20.03 5.97
N ALA A 60 -1.82 -18.75 5.61
CA ALA A 60 -0.82 -18.07 4.80
C ALA A 60 0.48 -17.75 5.57
N ASP A 61 0.45 -17.82 6.89
CA ASP A 61 1.56 -17.66 7.82
C ASP A 61 2.24 -19.01 8.21
N GLN A 62 1.65 -20.13 7.83
CA GLN A 62 2.21 -21.44 8.09
C GLN A 62 3.43 -21.71 7.22
N GLN A 63 4.53 -22.14 7.85
CA GLN A 63 5.71 -22.61 7.11
C GLN A 63 5.40 -23.89 6.34
N LYS A 64 5.74 -23.87 5.06
CA LYS A 64 5.61 -24.99 4.13
C LYS A 64 6.91 -25.17 3.35
N TYR A 65 7.13 -26.38 2.83
CA TYR A 65 8.13 -26.61 1.80
C TYR A 65 7.65 -25.94 0.50
N VAL A 66 8.54 -25.24 -0.16
CA VAL A 66 8.16 -24.35 -1.29
C VAL A 66 8.69 -24.83 -2.64
N ALA A 67 9.45 -25.92 -2.63
CA ALA A 67 10.03 -26.50 -3.84
C ALA A 67 10.68 -25.41 -4.73
N SER A 68 10.47 -25.48 -6.04
CA SER A 68 11.07 -24.54 -7.02
C SER A 68 10.56 -23.10 -6.95
N LEU A 69 9.64 -22.75 -6.03
CA LEU A 69 9.32 -21.34 -5.77
C LEU A 69 10.52 -20.60 -5.15
N THR A 70 11.46 -21.31 -4.54
CA THR A 70 12.79 -20.81 -4.11
C THR A 70 13.48 -19.99 -5.22
N LYS A 71 13.30 -20.39 -6.49
CA LYS A 71 13.91 -19.74 -7.65
C LYS A 71 13.42 -18.31 -7.90
N LEU A 72 12.32 -17.90 -7.28
CA LEU A 72 11.89 -16.49 -7.30
C LEU A 72 12.94 -15.60 -6.61
N MET A 73 13.42 -16.00 -5.43
CA MET A 73 14.49 -15.27 -4.74
C MET A 73 15.81 -15.32 -5.52
N THR A 74 16.13 -16.45 -6.14
CA THR A 74 17.32 -16.58 -6.99
C THR A 74 17.27 -15.65 -8.19
N ALA A 75 16.09 -15.55 -8.84
CA ALA A 75 15.88 -14.64 -9.96
C ALA A 75 15.96 -13.16 -9.51
N LEU A 76 15.32 -12.83 -8.39
CA LEU A 76 15.32 -11.49 -7.82
C LEU A 76 16.76 -11.00 -7.57
N LEU A 77 17.56 -11.80 -6.89
CA LEU A 77 18.95 -11.46 -6.61
C LEU A 77 19.80 -11.33 -7.87
N LEU A 78 19.55 -12.15 -8.91
CA LEU A 78 20.26 -11.99 -10.18
C LEU A 78 19.91 -10.66 -10.86
N VAL A 79 18.63 -10.31 -10.97
CA VAL A 79 18.22 -9.07 -11.66
C VAL A 79 18.58 -7.80 -10.87
N GLU A 80 18.70 -7.89 -9.54
CA GLU A 80 19.16 -6.81 -8.67
C GLU A 80 20.69 -6.73 -8.56
N SER A 81 21.44 -7.73 -9.00
CA SER A 81 22.89 -7.81 -8.81
C SER A 81 23.69 -6.75 -9.54
N GLY A 82 23.09 -6.04 -10.50
CA GLY A 82 23.75 -5.09 -11.39
C GLY A 82 24.68 -5.74 -12.44
N LYS A 83 24.74 -7.09 -12.50
CA LYS A 83 25.51 -7.79 -13.52
C LYS A 83 24.85 -7.66 -14.88
N ASP A 84 25.65 -7.51 -15.95
CA ASP A 84 25.13 -7.57 -17.32
C ASP A 84 24.54 -8.96 -17.59
N LEU A 85 23.24 -9.01 -17.84
CA LEU A 85 22.51 -10.24 -18.14
C LEU A 85 22.91 -10.85 -19.48
N ASN A 86 23.41 -10.05 -20.44
CA ASN A 86 23.96 -10.54 -21.69
C ASN A 86 25.42 -11.00 -21.52
N GLY A 87 26.05 -10.67 -20.41
CA GLY A 87 27.40 -11.13 -20.09
C GLY A 87 27.43 -12.63 -19.81
N GLU A 88 28.54 -13.22 -20.17
CA GLU A 88 28.75 -14.67 -20.05
C GLU A 88 29.28 -15.08 -18.68
N VAL A 89 28.98 -16.33 -18.31
CA VAL A 89 29.54 -17.02 -17.16
C VAL A 89 29.95 -18.43 -17.59
N THR A 90 31.14 -18.86 -17.13
CA THR A 90 31.59 -20.24 -17.34
C THR A 90 31.27 -21.06 -16.11
N VAL A 91 30.61 -22.21 -16.31
CA VAL A 91 30.25 -23.14 -15.24
C VAL A 91 31.51 -23.66 -14.53
N PRO A 92 31.68 -23.34 -13.24
CA PRO A 92 32.92 -23.68 -12.54
C PRO A 92 32.97 -25.14 -12.10
N THR A 93 34.18 -25.65 -11.85
CA THR A 93 34.42 -26.99 -11.30
C THR A 93 33.83 -27.18 -9.92
N ASP A 94 33.66 -26.10 -9.17
CA ASP A 94 33.09 -26.06 -7.81
C ASP A 94 31.66 -26.62 -7.76
N LEU A 95 30.92 -26.54 -8.88
CA LEU A 95 29.55 -27.06 -9.00
C LEU A 95 29.47 -28.54 -9.36
N THR A 96 30.62 -29.25 -9.46
CA THR A 96 30.63 -30.68 -9.83
C THR A 96 29.80 -31.57 -8.89
N GLN A 97 29.89 -31.33 -7.58
CA GLN A 97 29.13 -32.13 -6.61
C GLN A 97 27.66 -31.70 -6.62
N GLU A 98 27.37 -30.40 -6.66
CA GLU A 98 26.03 -29.84 -6.77
C GLU A 98 25.25 -30.42 -7.97
N PHE A 99 25.88 -30.52 -9.14
CA PHE A 99 25.25 -31.09 -10.33
C PHE A 99 24.97 -32.60 -10.18
N LYS A 100 25.85 -33.35 -9.48
CA LYS A 100 25.60 -34.76 -9.16
C LYS A 100 24.41 -34.89 -8.21
N ASP A 101 24.31 -34.03 -7.20
CA ASP A 101 23.22 -34.07 -6.23
C ASP A 101 21.88 -33.73 -6.89
N ILE A 102 21.86 -32.75 -7.78
CA ILE A 102 20.69 -32.42 -8.63
C ILE A 102 20.27 -33.63 -9.47
N GLN A 103 21.23 -34.31 -10.11
CA GLN A 103 20.96 -35.50 -10.93
C GLN A 103 20.43 -36.66 -10.09
N ASN A 104 21.03 -36.92 -8.94
CA ASN A 104 20.61 -37.99 -8.01
C ASN A 104 19.17 -37.74 -7.48
N ALA A 105 18.80 -36.50 -7.29
CA ALA A 105 17.45 -36.09 -6.89
C ALA A 105 16.47 -36.06 -8.08
N ASN A 106 16.84 -36.45 -9.28
CA ASN A 106 16.06 -36.31 -10.52
C ASN A 106 15.56 -34.85 -10.74
N GLY A 107 16.38 -33.88 -10.37
CA GLY A 107 16.05 -32.46 -10.54
C GLY A 107 16.03 -32.05 -12.01
N THR A 108 15.07 -31.22 -12.40
CA THR A 108 15.01 -30.66 -13.76
C THR A 108 16.25 -29.82 -14.03
N THR A 109 16.85 -29.96 -15.23
CA THR A 109 18.03 -29.20 -15.66
C THR A 109 17.90 -28.73 -17.09
N MET A 110 18.69 -27.74 -17.48
CA MET A 110 18.90 -27.39 -18.90
C MET A 110 20.08 -28.13 -19.51
N GLY A 111 20.75 -29.01 -18.76
CA GLY A 111 21.82 -29.87 -19.21
C GLY A 111 23.20 -29.21 -19.26
N LEU A 112 23.48 -28.27 -18.33
CA LEU A 112 24.77 -27.60 -18.22
C LEU A 112 25.91 -28.60 -17.86
N ARG A 113 27.09 -28.29 -18.38
CA ARG A 113 28.32 -29.08 -18.12
C ARG A 113 29.39 -28.17 -17.54
N ILE A 114 30.24 -28.73 -16.70
CA ILE A 114 31.42 -28.03 -16.17
C ILE A 114 32.27 -27.50 -17.36
N GLY A 115 32.68 -26.23 -17.31
CA GLY A 115 33.40 -25.55 -18.38
C GLY A 115 32.53 -25.04 -19.53
N GLU A 116 31.19 -25.20 -19.47
CA GLU A 116 30.28 -24.60 -20.44
C GLU A 116 30.14 -23.11 -20.18
N THR A 117 30.19 -22.27 -21.21
CA THR A 117 30.04 -20.82 -21.13
C THR A 117 28.69 -20.42 -21.69
N VAL A 118 27.88 -19.72 -20.88
CA VAL A 118 26.50 -19.35 -21.17
C VAL A 118 26.23 -17.92 -20.71
N ARG A 119 25.26 -17.24 -21.31
CA ARG A 119 24.84 -15.91 -20.87
C ARG A 119 23.95 -16.01 -19.62
N ARG A 120 24.01 -15.00 -18.75
CA ARG A 120 23.14 -14.92 -17.57
C ARG A 120 21.65 -14.89 -17.93
N ILE A 121 21.30 -14.22 -19.03
CA ILE A 121 19.89 -14.19 -19.52
C ILE A 121 19.40 -15.59 -19.94
N ASP A 122 20.27 -16.43 -20.49
CA ASP A 122 19.92 -17.81 -20.87
C ASP A 122 19.68 -18.68 -19.62
N LEU A 123 20.47 -18.46 -18.55
CA LEU A 123 20.26 -19.10 -17.27
C LEU A 123 18.94 -18.67 -16.62
N LEU A 124 18.63 -17.36 -16.65
CA LEU A 124 17.39 -16.82 -16.09
C LEU A 124 16.16 -17.40 -16.81
N ASN A 125 16.19 -17.44 -18.16
CA ASN A 125 15.11 -18.04 -18.96
C ASN A 125 14.94 -19.53 -18.63
N ALA A 126 16.01 -20.32 -18.63
CA ALA A 126 15.93 -21.74 -18.32
C ALA A 126 15.43 -22.00 -16.90
N MET A 127 15.87 -21.19 -15.93
CA MET A 127 15.45 -21.30 -14.54
C MET A 127 13.95 -20.99 -14.35
N LEU A 128 13.43 -19.99 -15.03
CA LEU A 128 12.02 -19.59 -14.87
C LEU A 128 11.08 -20.41 -15.74
N ILE A 129 11.44 -20.70 -17.01
CA ILE A 129 10.57 -21.39 -17.97
C ILE A 129 10.47 -22.90 -17.67
N VAL A 130 11.62 -23.59 -17.58
CA VAL A 130 11.65 -25.06 -17.36
C VAL A 130 12.09 -25.42 -15.94
N SER A 131 12.25 -24.44 -15.06
CA SER A 131 12.63 -24.66 -13.67
C SER A 131 14.01 -25.32 -13.49
N ALA A 132 14.99 -25.04 -14.38
CA ALA A 132 16.31 -25.64 -14.38
C ALA A 132 17.07 -25.38 -13.09
N ASN A 133 17.45 -26.47 -12.36
CA ASN A 133 18.16 -26.38 -11.08
C ASN A 133 19.64 -26.07 -11.28
N ASP A 134 20.27 -26.64 -12.31
CA ASP A 134 21.65 -26.35 -12.70
C ASP A 134 21.85 -24.87 -13.03
N ALA A 135 20.92 -24.27 -13.74
CA ALA A 135 20.94 -22.82 -14.00
C ALA A 135 20.87 -22.00 -12.71
N ALA A 136 20.02 -22.40 -11.76
CA ALA A 136 19.92 -21.71 -10.46
C ALA A 136 21.25 -21.81 -9.66
N SER A 137 21.91 -22.96 -9.67
CA SER A 137 23.21 -23.14 -9.00
C SER A 137 24.33 -22.34 -9.65
N VAL A 138 24.35 -22.20 -11.00
CA VAL A 138 25.33 -21.35 -11.69
C VAL A 138 25.08 -19.87 -11.38
N ILE A 139 23.81 -19.42 -11.35
CA ILE A 139 23.46 -18.06 -10.93
C ILE A 139 23.94 -17.82 -9.50
N ALA A 140 23.69 -18.76 -8.59
CA ALA A 140 24.08 -18.65 -7.20
C ALA A 140 25.61 -18.51 -7.04
N TRP A 141 26.37 -19.32 -7.78
CA TRP A 141 27.82 -19.21 -7.77
C TRP A 141 28.31 -17.89 -8.36
N ASP A 142 27.76 -17.48 -9.49
CA ASP A 142 28.16 -16.24 -10.18
C ASP A 142 27.85 -14.97 -9.37
N VAL A 143 26.69 -14.88 -8.76
CA VAL A 143 26.26 -13.71 -7.98
C VAL A 143 26.86 -13.71 -6.58
N GLY A 144 26.84 -14.85 -5.91
CA GLY A 144 27.25 -15.00 -4.51
C GLY A 144 28.72 -15.31 -4.30
N GLY A 145 29.49 -15.58 -5.38
CA GLY A 145 30.87 -16.08 -5.30
C GLY A 145 30.98 -17.55 -4.83
N SER A 146 29.90 -18.10 -4.29
CA SER A 146 29.68 -19.50 -3.93
C SER A 146 28.19 -19.73 -3.70
N VAL A 147 27.73 -20.99 -3.79
CA VAL A 147 26.32 -21.33 -3.45
C VAL A 147 26.02 -20.97 -2.01
N VAL A 148 26.92 -21.21 -1.07
CA VAL A 148 26.75 -20.88 0.36
C VAL A 148 26.64 -19.36 0.57
N GLY A 149 27.52 -18.58 -0.06
CA GLY A 149 27.47 -17.11 0.03
C GLY A 149 26.18 -16.54 -0.57
N PHE A 150 25.69 -17.14 -1.64
CA PHE A 150 24.42 -16.77 -2.25
C PHE A 150 23.21 -17.07 -1.35
N VAL A 151 23.18 -18.22 -0.70
CA VAL A 151 22.13 -18.59 0.26
C VAL A 151 22.06 -17.59 1.42
N GLN A 152 23.22 -17.10 1.89
CA GLN A 152 23.25 -16.02 2.89
C GLN A 152 22.63 -14.74 2.36
N GLN A 153 22.88 -14.38 1.09
CA GLN A 153 22.24 -13.21 0.45
C GLN A 153 20.71 -13.42 0.29
N MET A 154 20.27 -14.64 -0.07
CA MET A 154 18.83 -14.96 -0.14
C MET A 154 18.13 -14.73 1.20
N ASN A 155 18.71 -15.19 2.30
CA ASN A 155 18.13 -15.03 3.63
C ASN A 155 18.21 -13.57 4.12
N ALA A 156 19.27 -12.84 3.77
CA ALA A 156 19.37 -11.40 4.04
C ALA A 156 18.29 -10.61 3.29
N LYS A 157 18.08 -10.92 2.01
CA LYS A 157 17.03 -10.31 1.19
C LYS A 157 15.62 -10.68 1.71
N ALA A 158 15.40 -11.90 2.12
CA ALA A 158 14.15 -12.32 2.75
C ALA A 158 13.86 -11.49 4.03
N ALA A 159 14.87 -11.27 4.87
CA ALA A 159 14.74 -10.42 6.06
C ALA A 159 14.47 -8.96 5.69
N GLU A 160 15.13 -8.42 4.66
CA GLU A 160 14.88 -7.06 4.13
C GLU A 160 13.44 -6.88 3.67
N LEU A 161 12.87 -7.88 2.99
CA LEU A 161 11.48 -7.90 2.56
C LEU A 161 10.48 -8.19 3.71
N GLY A 162 10.95 -8.37 4.94
CA GLY A 162 10.10 -8.70 6.08
C GLY A 162 9.51 -10.12 6.03
N CYS A 163 10.22 -11.07 5.40
CA CYS A 163 9.83 -12.47 5.30
C CYS A 163 10.28 -13.23 6.55
N THR A 164 9.50 -13.19 7.62
CA THR A 164 9.87 -13.73 8.93
C THR A 164 9.70 -15.25 9.05
N GLY A 165 8.88 -15.85 8.19
CA GLY A 165 8.65 -17.30 8.13
C GLY A 165 9.50 -18.03 7.08
N THR A 166 10.49 -17.34 6.48
CA THR A 166 11.27 -17.86 5.35
C THR A 166 12.68 -18.20 5.76
N ASN A 167 13.16 -19.36 5.33
CA ASN A 167 14.56 -19.76 5.38
C ASN A 167 14.93 -20.53 4.12
N PHE A 168 15.94 -20.05 3.41
CA PHE A 168 16.50 -20.71 2.23
C PHE A 168 17.76 -21.47 2.61
N THR A 169 17.93 -22.68 2.05
CA THR A 169 19.12 -23.52 2.21
C THR A 169 19.80 -23.84 0.89
N CYS A 170 19.14 -23.55 -0.23
CA CYS A 170 19.66 -23.73 -1.58
C CYS A 170 19.05 -22.72 -2.55
N ALA A 171 19.63 -22.60 -3.74
CA ALA A 171 19.19 -21.66 -4.77
C ALA A 171 18.03 -22.18 -5.64
N HIS A 172 17.73 -23.49 -5.60
CA HIS A 172 16.85 -24.16 -6.58
C HIS A 172 15.58 -24.78 -5.98
N GLY A 173 15.56 -25.06 -4.66
CA GLY A 173 14.39 -25.61 -3.97
C GLY A 173 14.19 -27.12 -4.15
N LEU A 174 15.22 -27.88 -4.49
CA LEU A 174 15.21 -29.32 -4.27
C LEU A 174 15.07 -29.59 -2.78
N PHE A 175 14.45 -30.72 -2.43
CA PHE A 175 14.05 -30.99 -1.07
C PHE A 175 15.21 -30.88 -0.07
N ASP A 176 14.99 -30.02 0.92
CA ASP A 176 15.79 -29.87 2.12
C ASP A 176 14.85 -29.47 3.26
N TYR A 177 14.98 -30.09 4.44
CA TYR A 177 14.11 -29.84 5.60
C TYR A 177 14.16 -28.38 6.09
N GLY A 178 15.27 -27.67 5.83
CA GLY A 178 15.43 -26.27 6.19
C GLY A 178 14.89 -25.27 5.16
N ASN A 179 14.58 -25.71 3.94
CA ASN A 179 14.14 -24.82 2.86
C ASN A 179 12.62 -24.60 2.91
N VAL A 180 12.21 -23.62 3.69
CA VAL A 180 10.79 -23.34 4.00
C VAL A 180 10.46 -21.87 3.79
N SER A 181 9.17 -21.61 3.54
CA SER A 181 8.60 -20.25 3.51
C SER A 181 7.11 -20.31 3.87
N THR A 182 6.46 -19.16 3.86
CA THR A 182 5.00 -19.04 4.01
C THR A 182 4.40 -18.49 2.73
N ALA A 183 3.09 -18.68 2.52
CA ALA A 183 2.42 -18.11 1.35
C ALA A 183 2.47 -16.57 1.36
N GLN A 184 2.35 -15.95 2.54
CA GLN A 184 2.47 -14.52 2.72
C GLN A 184 3.88 -13.99 2.42
N ASP A 185 4.93 -14.68 2.85
CA ASP A 185 6.30 -14.26 2.57
C ASP A 185 6.65 -14.42 1.08
N LEU A 186 6.22 -15.53 0.45
CA LEU A 186 6.38 -15.71 -0.99
C LEU A 186 5.64 -14.64 -1.79
N ALA A 187 4.50 -14.16 -1.31
CA ALA A 187 3.80 -13.04 -1.95
C ALA A 187 4.63 -11.75 -1.94
N LYS A 188 5.34 -11.44 -0.83
CA LYS A 188 6.26 -10.30 -0.76
C LYS A 188 7.43 -10.44 -1.73
N ILE A 189 8.03 -11.65 -1.78
CA ILE A 189 9.11 -11.94 -2.73
C ILE A 189 8.62 -11.81 -4.18
N ALA A 190 7.43 -12.33 -4.46
CA ALA A 190 6.82 -12.29 -5.78
C ALA A 190 6.44 -10.87 -6.21
N ALA A 191 5.96 -10.04 -5.29
CA ALA A 191 5.70 -8.61 -5.53
C ALA A 191 7.00 -7.88 -5.92
N ALA A 192 8.08 -8.08 -5.15
CA ALA A 192 9.40 -7.52 -5.49
C ALA A 192 9.92 -8.00 -6.86
N CYS A 193 9.68 -9.27 -7.21
CA CYS A 193 9.99 -9.79 -8.55
C CYS A 193 9.17 -9.08 -9.64
N ALA A 194 7.86 -8.86 -9.41
CA ALA A 194 6.95 -8.28 -10.39
C ALA A 194 7.28 -6.80 -10.70
N GLU A 195 7.86 -6.07 -9.76
CA GLU A 195 8.33 -4.69 -9.96
C GLU A 195 9.52 -4.61 -10.94
N ASN A 196 10.26 -5.71 -11.12
CA ASN A 196 11.38 -5.76 -12.04
C ASN A 196 10.93 -6.15 -13.45
N GLN A 197 11.02 -5.21 -14.40
CA GLN A 197 10.57 -5.43 -15.80
C GLN A 197 11.26 -6.62 -16.47
N THR A 198 12.56 -6.83 -16.25
CA THR A 198 13.29 -7.95 -16.85
C THR A 198 12.79 -9.28 -16.29
N PHE A 199 12.56 -9.37 -14.99
CA PHE A 199 11.95 -10.56 -14.38
C PHE A 199 10.58 -10.82 -14.98
N ALA A 200 9.69 -9.82 -14.97
CA ALA A 200 8.32 -9.98 -15.47
C ALA A 200 8.28 -10.42 -16.94
N GLN A 201 9.14 -9.85 -17.79
CA GLN A 201 9.26 -10.24 -19.19
C GLN A 201 9.70 -11.71 -19.34
N VAL A 202 10.75 -12.14 -18.62
CA VAL A 202 11.26 -13.51 -18.71
C VAL A 202 10.28 -14.50 -18.10
N ALA A 203 9.70 -14.20 -16.94
CA ALA A 203 8.71 -15.06 -16.30
C ALA A 203 7.42 -15.23 -17.10
N GLY A 204 7.05 -14.22 -17.90
CA GLY A 204 5.92 -14.25 -18.84
C GLY A 204 6.22 -14.92 -20.19
N THR A 205 7.45 -15.40 -20.41
CA THR A 205 7.84 -16.03 -21.68
C THR A 205 7.42 -17.50 -21.73
N ALA A 206 6.61 -17.86 -22.71
CA ALA A 206 6.14 -19.24 -22.87
C ALA A 206 7.20 -20.17 -23.47
N SER A 207 8.08 -19.67 -24.35
CA SER A 207 9.17 -20.45 -24.94
C SER A 207 10.37 -19.56 -25.24
N TYR A 208 11.56 -20.15 -25.19
CA TYR A 208 12.83 -19.45 -25.41
C TYR A 208 13.83 -20.34 -26.16
N VAL A 209 14.55 -19.77 -27.13
CA VAL A 209 15.61 -20.47 -27.85
C VAL A 209 16.93 -20.26 -27.12
N LEU A 210 17.45 -21.33 -26.54
CA LEU A 210 18.78 -21.37 -25.96
C LEU A 210 19.84 -21.50 -27.05
N PRO A 211 20.81 -20.59 -27.18
CA PRO A 211 21.81 -20.62 -28.24
C PRO A 211 22.79 -21.77 -28.07
N ALA A 212 23.56 -22.05 -29.13
CA ALA A 212 24.75 -22.89 -29.04
C ALA A 212 25.77 -22.30 -28.07
N THR A 213 26.58 -23.18 -27.47
CA THR A 213 27.63 -22.81 -26.49
C THR A 213 28.99 -23.39 -26.97
N ASN A 214 30.04 -23.13 -26.21
CA ASN A 214 31.32 -23.78 -26.47
C ASN A 214 31.27 -25.32 -26.39
N LEU A 215 30.31 -25.89 -25.61
CA LEU A 215 30.17 -27.34 -25.43
C LEU A 215 28.92 -27.91 -26.09
N ARG A 216 27.93 -27.11 -26.45
CA ARG A 216 26.69 -27.50 -27.16
C ARG A 216 26.65 -26.83 -28.52
N LYS A 217 26.72 -27.60 -29.60
CA LYS A 217 26.89 -27.09 -30.94
C LYS A 217 25.58 -26.60 -31.60
N ALA A 218 24.44 -27.00 -31.07
CA ALA A 218 23.12 -26.63 -31.63
C ALA A 218 22.33 -25.82 -30.61
N GLU A 219 21.54 -24.89 -31.09
CA GLU A 219 20.47 -24.24 -30.31
C GLU A 219 19.34 -25.22 -30.04
N TYR A 220 18.54 -25.00 -28.99
CA TYR A 220 17.32 -25.75 -28.73
C TYR A 220 16.30 -24.88 -28.03
N THR A 221 15.02 -25.17 -28.28
CA THR A 221 13.91 -24.44 -27.69
C THR A 221 13.49 -25.09 -26.36
N ILE A 222 13.35 -24.29 -25.32
CA ILE A 222 12.68 -24.64 -24.07
C ILE A 222 11.29 -24.03 -24.07
N SER A 223 10.29 -24.74 -23.50
CA SER A 223 8.92 -24.27 -23.43
C SER A 223 8.34 -24.55 -22.04
N SER A 224 7.51 -23.63 -21.57
CA SER A 224 6.80 -23.78 -20.30
C SER A 224 5.77 -24.92 -20.39
N SER A 225 5.76 -25.77 -19.39
CA SER A 225 4.72 -26.80 -19.22
C SER A 225 3.53 -26.30 -18.41
N ASN A 226 3.49 -25.01 -18.05
CA ASN A 226 2.41 -24.46 -17.23
C ASN A 226 1.15 -24.21 -18.05
N SER A 227 0.07 -24.90 -17.66
CA SER A 227 -1.22 -24.85 -18.38
C SER A 227 -1.88 -23.48 -18.38
N LEU A 228 -1.66 -22.64 -17.35
CA LEU A 228 -2.22 -21.29 -17.27
C LEU A 228 -1.64 -20.33 -18.33
N MET A 229 -0.44 -20.64 -18.86
CA MET A 229 0.25 -19.82 -19.87
C MET A 229 0.25 -20.46 -21.26
N ASN A 230 -0.26 -21.68 -21.40
CA ASN A 230 -0.34 -22.38 -22.67
C ASN A 230 -1.71 -22.14 -23.33
N SER A 231 -1.75 -21.38 -24.41
CA SER A 231 -2.99 -21.04 -25.14
C SER A 231 -3.78 -22.23 -25.70
N GLU A 232 -3.18 -23.43 -25.77
CA GLU A 232 -3.86 -24.66 -26.14
C GLU A 232 -4.49 -25.40 -24.97
N SER A 233 -4.22 -24.96 -23.73
CA SER A 233 -4.76 -25.56 -22.51
C SER A 233 -6.16 -25.02 -22.19
N THR A 234 -7.01 -25.87 -21.61
CA THR A 234 -8.32 -25.47 -21.07
C THR A 234 -8.20 -24.52 -19.88
N ASN A 235 -7.06 -24.56 -19.20
CA ASN A 235 -6.75 -23.70 -18.04
C ASN A 235 -6.07 -22.38 -18.46
N TYR A 236 -5.89 -22.12 -19.77
CA TYR A 236 -5.29 -20.88 -20.23
C TYR A 236 -6.18 -19.68 -19.88
N ARG A 237 -5.55 -18.63 -19.34
CA ARG A 237 -6.20 -17.34 -19.10
C ARG A 237 -5.32 -16.21 -19.62
N GLU A 238 -5.83 -15.40 -20.51
CA GLU A 238 -5.11 -14.27 -21.13
C GLU A 238 -4.67 -13.23 -20.08
N TYR A 239 -5.42 -13.11 -18.98
CA TYR A 239 -5.08 -12.20 -17.91
C TYR A 239 -3.88 -12.68 -17.07
N VAL A 240 -3.47 -13.95 -17.12
CA VAL A 240 -2.28 -14.45 -16.40
C VAL A 240 -1.03 -13.95 -17.12
N LYS A 241 -0.19 -13.22 -16.42
CA LYS A 241 1.02 -12.58 -16.97
C LYS A 241 2.27 -13.42 -16.79
N TRP A 242 2.40 -14.05 -15.63
CA TRP A 242 3.50 -14.99 -15.36
C TRP A 242 3.15 -15.96 -14.24
N VAL A 243 3.84 -17.08 -14.25
CA VAL A 243 3.64 -18.16 -13.29
C VAL A 243 4.98 -18.80 -12.96
N LYS A 244 5.17 -19.14 -11.67
CA LYS A 244 6.22 -20.08 -11.23
C LYS A 244 5.60 -21.24 -10.47
N GLY A 245 5.73 -22.44 -10.99
CA GLY A 245 5.34 -23.69 -10.31
C GLY A 245 6.48 -24.35 -9.56
N GLY A 246 6.13 -25.19 -8.59
CA GLY A 246 7.05 -26.03 -7.84
C GLY A 246 6.39 -27.36 -7.42
N PHE A 247 7.18 -28.42 -7.34
CA PHE A 247 6.74 -29.72 -6.84
C PHE A 247 7.90 -30.51 -6.23
N THR A 248 7.66 -31.03 -5.05
CA THR A 248 8.34 -32.19 -4.48
C THR A 248 7.32 -33.07 -3.77
N THR A 249 7.62 -34.34 -3.52
CA THR A 249 6.69 -35.24 -2.82
C THR A 249 6.23 -34.71 -1.46
N LEU A 250 7.07 -33.93 -0.76
CA LEU A 250 6.73 -33.38 0.56
C LEU A 250 6.14 -31.98 0.49
N ALA A 251 6.48 -31.20 -0.52
CA ALA A 251 5.89 -29.86 -0.71
C ALA A 251 4.47 -29.95 -1.29
N GLY A 252 4.12 -31.03 -1.98
CA GLY A 252 2.95 -31.03 -2.84
C GLY A 252 3.14 -30.10 -4.07
N ARG A 253 2.06 -29.76 -4.70
CA ARG A 253 2.04 -28.77 -5.78
C ARG A 253 2.00 -27.36 -5.22
N CYS A 254 2.89 -26.52 -5.71
CA CYS A 254 3.00 -25.12 -5.28
C CYS A 254 3.00 -24.20 -6.51
N ILE A 255 2.42 -23.04 -6.39
CA ILE A 255 2.37 -22.04 -7.46
C ILE A 255 2.44 -20.63 -6.88
N VAL A 256 3.12 -19.76 -7.64
CA VAL A 256 2.95 -18.31 -7.59
C VAL A 256 2.52 -17.87 -8.97
N ALA A 257 1.45 -17.11 -9.06
CA ALA A 257 0.92 -16.58 -10.30
C ALA A 257 0.59 -15.09 -10.16
N PHE A 258 0.80 -14.34 -11.25
CA PHE A 258 0.36 -12.94 -11.35
C PHE A 258 -0.59 -12.80 -12.54
N ALA A 259 -1.65 -12.05 -12.30
CA ALA A 259 -2.69 -11.78 -13.28
C ALA A 259 -2.94 -10.28 -13.39
N GLN A 260 -3.30 -9.81 -14.59
CA GLN A 260 -3.65 -8.43 -14.86
C GLN A 260 -4.84 -8.36 -15.81
N GLN A 261 -5.85 -7.60 -15.40
CA GLN A 261 -7.01 -7.29 -16.23
C GLN A 261 -7.45 -5.84 -15.95
N ASP A 262 -7.80 -5.10 -17.00
CA ASP A 262 -8.31 -3.72 -16.93
C ASP A 262 -7.42 -2.76 -16.13
N GLY A 263 -6.11 -3.00 -16.11
CA GLY A 263 -5.12 -2.19 -15.38
C GLY A 263 -4.91 -2.58 -13.92
N HIS A 264 -5.63 -3.57 -13.40
CA HIS A 264 -5.51 -4.06 -12.03
C HIS A 264 -4.71 -5.37 -11.97
N ASN A 265 -3.84 -5.46 -10.97
CA ASN A 265 -2.91 -6.58 -10.81
C ASN A 265 -3.23 -7.38 -9.54
N TYR A 266 -3.26 -8.71 -9.68
CA TYR A 266 -3.39 -9.64 -8.57
C TYR A 266 -2.24 -10.62 -8.52
N GLY A 267 -1.77 -10.91 -7.31
CA GLY A 267 -0.81 -11.98 -7.03
C GLY A 267 -1.48 -13.09 -6.23
N LEU A 268 -1.19 -14.33 -6.58
CA LEU A 268 -1.71 -15.53 -5.94
C LEU A 268 -0.57 -16.49 -5.58
N VAL A 269 -0.59 -16.98 -4.35
CA VAL A 269 0.29 -18.05 -3.88
C VAL A 269 -0.56 -19.20 -3.35
N ILE A 270 -0.31 -20.42 -3.84
CA ILE A 270 -0.90 -21.65 -3.31
C ILE A 270 0.24 -22.63 -2.98
N LEU A 271 0.27 -23.17 -1.76
CA LEU A 271 1.25 -24.12 -1.27
C LEU A 271 0.56 -25.38 -0.75
N GLY A 272 1.13 -26.54 -1.08
CA GLY A 272 0.71 -27.82 -0.53
C GLY A 272 -0.51 -28.44 -1.20
N CYS A 273 -0.81 -28.05 -2.44
CA CYS A 273 -1.90 -28.64 -3.21
C CYS A 273 -1.58 -30.11 -3.61
N ASP A 274 -2.57 -30.96 -3.60
CA ASP A 274 -2.43 -32.41 -3.85
C ASP A 274 -2.28 -32.75 -5.34
N THR A 275 -3.05 -32.09 -6.21
CA THR A 275 -3.07 -32.38 -7.65
C THR A 275 -2.84 -31.14 -8.50
N LEU A 276 -2.40 -31.33 -9.78
CA LEU A 276 -2.27 -30.22 -10.73
C LEU A 276 -3.62 -29.68 -11.15
N ASP A 277 -4.60 -30.57 -11.35
CA ASP A 277 -5.93 -30.18 -11.79
C ASP A 277 -6.59 -29.27 -10.75
N HIS A 278 -6.54 -29.67 -9.48
CA HIS A 278 -7.03 -28.83 -8.37
C HIS A 278 -6.28 -27.50 -8.30
N LEU A 279 -4.94 -27.51 -8.41
CA LEU A 279 -4.12 -26.30 -8.37
C LEU A 279 -4.53 -25.29 -9.46
N PHE A 280 -4.72 -25.74 -10.70
CA PHE A 280 -5.09 -24.85 -11.79
C PHE A 280 -6.55 -24.38 -11.69
N THR A 281 -7.47 -25.25 -11.30
CA THR A 281 -8.87 -24.88 -11.04
C THR A 281 -8.95 -23.82 -9.92
N ALA A 282 -8.21 -24.00 -8.83
CA ALA A 282 -8.17 -23.04 -7.74
C ALA A 282 -7.58 -21.67 -8.19
N CYS A 283 -6.56 -21.68 -9.06
CA CYS A 283 -6.02 -20.44 -9.62
C CYS A 283 -7.08 -19.71 -10.48
N ASP A 284 -7.74 -20.43 -11.37
CA ASP A 284 -8.78 -19.88 -12.24
C ASP A 284 -9.93 -19.28 -11.43
N ASP A 285 -10.50 -20.06 -10.52
CA ASP A 285 -11.64 -19.64 -9.69
C ASP A 285 -11.30 -18.42 -8.82
N LEU A 286 -10.11 -18.37 -8.25
CA LEU A 286 -9.70 -17.28 -7.38
C LEU A 286 -9.43 -15.97 -8.16
N PHE A 287 -8.81 -16.06 -9.33
CA PHE A 287 -8.61 -14.88 -10.17
C PHE A 287 -9.92 -14.40 -10.79
N ASP A 288 -10.74 -15.30 -11.33
CA ASP A 288 -12.05 -14.96 -11.88
C ASP A 288 -12.95 -14.31 -10.82
N TRP A 289 -12.94 -14.85 -9.60
CA TRP A 289 -13.66 -14.25 -8.48
C TRP A 289 -13.11 -12.87 -8.11
N ALA A 290 -11.79 -12.70 -8.05
CA ALA A 290 -11.18 -11.41 -7.72
C ALA A 290 -11.54 -10.34 -8.75
N PHE A 291 -11.38 -10.63 -10.04
CA PHE A 291 -11.72 -9.67 -11.10
C PHE A 291 -13.23 -9.38 -11.19
N ALA A 292 -14.10 -10.33 -10.82
CA ALA A 292 -15.54 -10.12 -10.81
C ALA A 292 -16.04 -9.35 -9.57
N SER A 293 -15.34 -9.46 -8.43
CA SER A 293 -15.80 -8.92 -7.14
C SER A 293 -15.29 -7.53 -6.82
N PHE A 294 -14.21 -7.11 -7.48
CA PHE A 294 -13.59 -5.80 -7.28
C PHE A 294 -13.76 -4.92 -8.51
N ALA A 295 -14.08 -3.66 -8.31
CA ALA A 295 -14.28 -2.69 -9.39
C ALA A 295 -13.94 -1.27 -8.93
N ASP A 296 -13.75 -0.38 -9.89
CA ASP A 296 -13.72 1.05 -9.63
C ASP A 296 -15.10 1.52 -9.16
N ARG A 297 -15.14 2.20 -8.04
CA ARG A 297 -16.36 2.73 -7.43
C ARG A 297 -16.18 4.16 -6.93
N PRO A 298 -17.22 4.99 -7.00
CA PRO A 298 -17.17 6.31 -6.41
C PRO A 298 -17.15 6.18 -4.87
N LEU A 299 -16.18 6.83 -4.22
CA LEU A 299 -16.00 6.83 -2.77
C LEU A 299 -16.46 8.14 -2.15
N VAL A 300 -16.22 9.24 -2.84
CA VAL A 300 -16.57 10.60 -2.40
C VAL A 300 -17.19 11.35 -3.57
N ASP A 301 -18.32 11.98 -3.33
CA ASP A 301 -18.91 12.95 -4.25
C ASP A 301 -18.67 14.40 -3.75
N THR A 302 -18.96 15.38 -4.60
CA THR A 302 -18.80 16.79 -4.25
C THR A 302 -20.03 17.41 -3.57
N LYS A 303 -21.08 16.64 -3.28
CA LYS A 303 -22.37 17.16 -2.77
C LYS A 303 -22.62 16.79 -1.32
N THR A 304 -21.97 15.77 -0.83
CA THR A 304 -22.12 15.26 0.53
C THR A 304 -21.19 16.01 1.48
N VAL A 305 -21.73 16.47 2.63
CA VAL A 305 -20.92 17.06 3.71
C VAL A 305 -20.04 15.96 4.29
N LEU A 306 -18.73 16.14 4.22
CA LEU A 306 -17.75 15.20 4.76
C LEU A 306 -17.45 15.47 6.24
N THR A 307 -17.37 16.75 6.60
CA THR A 307 -17.08 17.20 7.97
C THR A 307 -17.46 18.67 8.15
N THR A 308 -17.25 19.19 9.35
CA THR A 308 -17.43 20.60 9.67
C THR A 308 -16.22 21.14 10.43
N VAL A 309 -15.99 22.46 10.35
CA VAL A 309 -14.98 23.17 11.13
C VAL A 309 -15.65 24.34 11.86
N ASP A 310 -15.25 24.62 13.09
CA ASP A 310 -15.82 25.68 13.90
C ASP A 310 -15.63 27.06 13.25
N LEU A 311 -16.71 27.88 13.25
CA LEU A 311 -16.70 29.23 12.68
C LEU A 311 -16.71 30.25 13.79
N THR A 312 -15.69 31.10 13.82
CA THR A 312 -15.62 32.24 14.75
C THR A 312 -16.08 33.53 14.09
N LYS A 313 -16.52 34.50 14.89
CA LYS A 313 -17.05 35.82 14.46
C LYS A 313 -18.33 35.75 13.58
N CYS A 314 -19.05 34.66 13.70
CA CYS A 314 -20.40 34.49 13.17
C CYS A 314 -21.28 33.93 14.28
N ARG A 315 -22.39 34.58 14.61
CA ARG A 315 -23.32 34.18 15.67
C ARG A 315 -24.45 33.31 15.16
N THR A 316 -24.77 33.47 13.89
CA THR A 316 -25.87 32.77 13.25
C THR A 316 -25.45 31.35 12.81
N GLU A 317 -24.15 31.09 12.60
CA GLU A 317 -23.61 29.86 12.09
C GLU A 317 -22.43 29.44 12.99
N PRO A 318 -22.51 28.31 13.69
CA PRO A 318 -21.44 27.85 14.60
C PRO A 318 -20.29 27.16 13.87
N SER A 319 -20.52 26.64 12.66
CA SER A 319 -19.55 25.86 11.88
C SER A 319 -19.73 26.06 10.38
N VAL A 320 -18.69 25.71 9.64
CA VAL A 320 -18.66 25.64 8.17
C VAL A 320 -18.77 24.19 7.74
N GLU A 321 -19.72 23.89 6.87
CA GLU A 321 -19.83 22.58 6.21
C GLU A 321 -18.80 22.46 5.11
N LEU A 322 -18.07 21.33 5.10
CA LEU A 322 -17.00 21.06 4.16
C LEU A 322 -17.34 19.90 3.24
N TYR A 323 -17.10 20.12 1.97
CA TYR A 323 -17.37 19.23 0.85
C TYR A 323 -16.05 18.92 0.14
N ALA A 324 -15.97 17.78 -0.53
CA ALA A 324 -14.84 17.51 -1.41
C ALA A 324 -14.85 18.46 -2.62
N ALA A 325 -13.70 19.00 -2.97
CA ALA A 325 -13.54 19.86 -4.15
C ALA A 325 -13.67 19.09 -5.47
N ALA A 326 -13.39 17.78 -5.44
CA ALA A 326 -13.49 16.87 -6.57
C ALA A 326 -13.98 15.48 -6.10
N PRO A 327 -14.60 14.69 -6.99
CA PRO A 327 -14.95 13.32 -6.66
C PRO A 327 -13.68 12.46 -6.51
N VAL A 328 -13.74 11.45 -5.63
CA VAL A 328 -12.69 10.44 -5.48
C VAL A 328 -13.28 9.09 -5.78
N SER A 329 -12.62 8.31 -6.62
CA SER A 329 -12.94 6.91 -6.90
C SER A 329 -11.81 6.02 -6.44
N GLY A 330 -12.11 4.76 -6.12
CA GLY A 330 -11.12 3.76 -5.76
C GLY A 330 -11.54 2.37 -6.17
N TYR A 331 -10.56 1.52 -6.42
CA TYR A 331 -10.78 0.13 -6.77
C TYR A 331 -10.94 -0.72 -5.51
N GLY A 332 -12.05 -1.43 -5.39
CA GLY A 332 -12.33 -2.24 -4.21
C GLY A 332 -13.61 -3.05 -4.29
N HIS A 333 -13.84 -3.84 -3.26
CA HIS A 333 -15.07 -4.65 -3.09
C HIS A 333 -16.24 -3.78 -2.62
N SER A 334 -17.47 -4.19 -2.93
CA SER A 334 -18.70 -3.48 -2.48
C SER A 334 -18.79 -3.33 -0.96
N ASP A 335 -18.26 -4.28 -0.21
CA ASP A 335 -18.29 -4.31 1.26
C ASP A 335 -17.17 -3.51 1.92
N ASP A 336 -16.22 -3.01 1.14
CA ASP A 336 -15.12 -2.17 1.66
C ASP A 336 -15.67 -0.91 2.30
N LYS A 337 -15.14 -0.57 3.47
CA LYS A 337 -15.55 0.61 4.23
C LYS A 337 -14.73 1.83 3.82
N VAL A 338 -15.42 2.90 3.46
CA VAL A 338 -14.79 4.20 3.24
C VAL A 338 -14.61 4.89 4.60
N SER A 339 -13.41 5.42 4.83
CA SER A 339 -13.10 6.24 6.00
C SER A 339 -12.22 7.42 5.62
N TYR A 340 -12.17 8.43 6.51
CA TYR A 340 -11.48 9.68 6.24
C TYR A 340 -10.58 10.07 7.40
N SER A 341 -9.45 10.69 7.06
CA SER A 341 -8.63 11.45 7.98
C SER A 341 -8.62 12.90 7.51
N PHE A 342 -8.81 13.85 8.42
CA PHE A 342 -8.93 15.26 8.08
C PHE A 342 -7.74 16.06 8.62
N ASP A 343 -7.15 16.88 7.75
CA ASP A 343 -6.20 17.92 8.13
C ASP A 343 -6.92 19.28 8.06
N LEU A 344 -7.35 19.77 9.23
CA LEU A 344 -8.19 20.95 9.40
C LEU A 344 -7.65 21.85 10.50
N PRO A 345 -7.81 23.18 10.40
CA PRO A 345 -7.61 24.07 11.53
C PRO A 345 -8.68 23.82 12.61
N GLU A 346 -8.37 24.09 13.87
CA GLU A 346 -9.34 23.98 14.96
C GLU A 346 -10.58 24.88 14.74
N SER A 347 -10.39 26.04 14.16
CA SER A 347 -11.48 26.96 13.80
C SER A 347 -11.08 27.88 12.65
N VAL A 348 -12.08 28.40 11.94
CA VAL A 348 -11.89 29.44 10.90
C VAL A 348 -12.64 30.71 11.31
N SER A 349 -12.12 31.86 10.89
CA SER A 349 -12.76 33.15 11.15
C SER A 349 -13.64 33.51 9.95
N ALA A 350 -14.92 33.87 10.17
CA ALA A 350 -15.70 34.50 9.13
C ALA A 350 -15.02 35.82 8.68
N THR A 351 -14.93 36.20 7.41
CA THR A 351 -15.71 35.78 6.24
C THR A 351 -14.96 34.62 5.52
N VAL A 352 -15.69 33.55 5.23
CA VAL A 352 -15.23 32.46 4.38
C VAL A 352 -15.97 32.56 3.05
N LYS A 353 -15.25 32.50 1.94
CA LYS A 353 -15.84 32.59 0.60
C LYS A 353 -16.28 31.22 0.09
N GLU A 354 -17.33 31.22 -0.75
CA GLU A 354 -17.69 30.03 -1.51
C GLU A 354 -16.49 29.48 -2.31
N GLY A 355 -16.30 28.17 -2.30
CA GLY A 355 -15.16 27.48 -2.94
C GLY A 355 -13.82 27.64 -2.22
N GLN A 356 -13.76 28.32 -1.09
CA GLN A 356 -12.50 28.47 -0.34
C GLN A 356 -12.06 27.14 0.23
N LYS A 357 -10.80 26.75 -0.06
CA LYS A 357 -10.15 25.60 0.57
C LYS A 357 -9.89 25.90 2.05
N LEU A 358 -10.33 25.00 2.93
CA LEU A 358 -10.16 25.11 4.38
C LEU A 358 -9.35 23.96 4.99
N GLY A 359 -9.06 22.93 4.21
CA GLY A 359 -8.25 21.79 4.64
C GLY A 359 -8.16 20.73 3.56
N THR A 360 -7.77 19.52 3.98
CA THR A 360 -7.71 18.33 3.13
C THR A 360 -8.32 17.13 3.84
N ALA A 361 -8.89 16.21 3.05
CA ALA A 361 -9.28 14.87 3.51
C ALA A 361 -8.42 13.83 2.82
N THR A 362 -7.84 12.91 3.58
CA THR A 362 -7.28 11.67 3.06
C THR A 362 -8.37 10.61 3.09
N VAL A 363 -8.62 9.99 1.94
CA VAL A 363 -9.66 8.99 1.75
C VAL A 363 -9.05 7.61 1.83
N TYR A 364 -9.62 6.76 2.66
CA TYR A 364 -9.21 5.36 2.83
C TYR A 364 -10.33 4.43 2.40
N LEU A 365 -9.96 3.34 1.76
CA LEU A 365 -10.84 2.23 1.46
C LEU A 365 -10.35 1.00 2.23
N ASP A 366 -11.11 0.54 3.22
CA ASP A 366 -10.76 -0.55 4.11
C ASP A 366 -9.39 -0.40 4.80
N GLY A 367 -9.04 0.85 5.16
CA GLY A 367 -7.78 1.22 5.80
C GLY A 367 -6.60 1.50 4.85
N TYR A 368 -6.74 1.24 3.55
CA TYR A 368 -5.74 1.58 2.54
C TYR A 368 -6.00 2.98 1.98
N GLU A 369 -4.96 3.81 1.91
CA GLU A 369 -5.06 5.15 1.36
C GLU A 369 -5.33 5.07 -0.15
N VAL A 370 -6.41 5.74 -0.59
CA VAL A 370 -6.80 5.84 -2.00
C VAL A 370 -6.35 7.16 -2.61
N GLY A 371 -6.37 8.23 -1.82
CA GLY A 371 -5.95 9.55 -2.27
C GLY A 371 -6.35 10.67 -1.33
N GLN A 372 -6.00 11.88 -1.71
CA GLN A 372 -6.32 13.09 -0.96
C GLN A 372 -7.18 14.03 -1.80
N VAL A 373 -8.08 14.77 -1.13
CA VAL A 373 -8.94 15.75 -1.75
C VAL A 373 -9.03 17.02 -0.90
N ASP A 374 -9.04 18.17 -1.56
CA ASP A 374 -9.24 19.45 -0.90
C ASP A 374 -10.66 19.56 -0.36
N LEU A 375 -10.78 20.15 0.82
CA LEU A 375 -12.07 20.45 1.44
C LEU A 375 -12.44 21.92 1.25
N VAL A 376 -13.62 22.13 0.66
CA VAL A 376 -14.13 23.44 0.29
C VAL A 376 -15.53 23.65 0.85
N THR A 377 -15.95 24.92 0.98
CA THR A 377 -17.34 25.26 1.30
C THR A 377 -18.13 25.60 0.02
N HIS A 378 -19.43 25.28 0.01
CA HIS A 378 -20.33 25.54 -1.12
C HIS A 378 -21.11 26.85 -0.97
N ARG A 379 -20.89 27.60 0.09
CA ARG A 379 -21.52 28.92 0.30
C ARG A 379 -20.57 29.87 1.02
N GLU A 380 -20.88 31.17 0.91
CA GLU A 380 -20.19 32.20 1.66
C GLU A 380 -20.70 32.26 3.12
N TYR A 381 -19.79 32.44 4.09
CA TYR A 381 -20.10 32.71 5.50
C TYR A 381 -19.59 34.09 5.86
N VAL A 382 -20.52 35.01 6.16
CA VAL A 382 -20.22 36.43 6.41
C VAL A 382 -20.11 36.69 7.91
N SER A 383 -19.13 37.50 8.32
CA SER A 383 -18.99 37.93 9.71
C SER A 383 -20.08 38.94 10.07
N ASP A 384 -20.91 38.61 11.03
CA ASP A 384 -21.87 39.55 11.65
C ASP A 384 -21.23 40.43 12.73
N PHE A 385 -20.01 40.12 13.17
CA PHE A 385 -19.23 40.92 14.11
C PHE A 385 -18.88 42.32 13.54
N ARG A 386 -18.68 42.45 12.21
CA ARG A 386 -18.46 43.75 11.56
C ARG A 386 -19.71 44.62 11.51
N THR A 387 -20.90 44.03 11.38
CA THR A 387 -22.19 44.74 11.43
C THR A 387 -22.45 45.25 12.83
N ASP A 388 -22.19 44.48 13.86
CA ASP A 388 -22.34 44.89 15.26
C ASP A 388 -21.39 46.04 15.63
N ILE A 389 -20.13 45.99 15.20
CA ILE A 389 -19.16 47.07 15.45
C ILE A 389 -19.62 48.35 14.75
N LYS A 390 -20.08 48.28 13.48
CA LYS A 390 -20.61 49.45 12.77
C LYS A 390 -21.85 50.02 13.44
N ALA A 391 -22.77 49.15 13.86
CA ALA A 391 -23.95 49.55 14.58
C ALA A 391 -23.61 50.20 15.93
N THR A 392 -22.67 49.61 16.67
CA THR A 392 -22.19 50.12 17.97
C THR A 392 -21.46 51.47 17.79
N LEU A 393 -20.61 51.60 16.76
CA LEU A 393 -19.96 52.87 16.43
C LEU A 393 -20.97 53.96 16.04
N LEU A 394 -21.99 53.65 15.23
CA LEU A 394 -23.05 54.57 14.85
C LEU A 394 -23.85 55.03 16.08
N LEU A 395 -24.20 54.11 16.99
CA LEU A 395 -24.86 54.44 18.26
C LEU A 395 -23.98 55.31 19.16
N LEU A 396 -22.68 55.03 19.24
CA LEU A 396 -21.73 55.83 19.98
C LEU A 396 -21.58 57.23 19.41
N CYS A 397 -21.47 57.35 18.11
CA CYS A 397 -21.44 58.63 17.38
C CYS A 397 -22.73 59.42 17.61
N ALA A 398 -23.91 58.78 17.53
CA ALA A 398 -25.20 59.42 17.83
C ALA A 398 -25.27 59.89 19.26
N LEU A 399 -24.82 59.13 20.22
CA LEU A 399 -24.77 59.48 21.65
C LEU A 399 -23.86 60.71 21.86
N ILE A 400 -22.68 60.74 21.27
CA ILE A 400 -21.74 61.87 21.34
C ILE A 400 -22.39 63.13 20.72
N LEU A 401 -23.07 63.03 19.59
CA LEU A 401 -23.78 64.17 19.01
C LEU A 401 -24.91 64.68 19.89
N ILE A 402 -25.67 63.78 20.53
CA ILE A 402 -26.71 64.15 21.52
C ILE A 402 -26.09 64.90 22.72
N LEU A 403 -25.00 64.37 23.25
CA LEU A 403 -24.30 65.00 24.38
C LEU A 403 -23.72 66.39 23.99
N CYS A 404 -23.16 66.51 22.83
CA CYS A 404 -22.69 67.79 22.30
C CYS A 404 -23.84 68.80 22.12
N ALA A 405 -24.99 68.35 21.59
CA ALA A 405 -26.18 69.19 21.44
C ALA A 405 -26.74 69.64 22.77
N LEU A 406 -26.82 68.74 23.77
CA LEU A 406 -27.20 69.02 25.16
C LEU A 406 -26.25 70.02 25.78
N GLY A 407 -24.93 69.82 25.62
CA GLY A 407 -23.91 70.77 26.10
C GLY A 407 -24.04 72.17 25.48
N PHE A 408 -24.35 72.22 24.17
CA PHE A 408 -24.55 73.46 23.46
C PHE A 408 -25.83 74.21 23.96
N VAL A 409 -26.92 73.48 24.23
CA VAL A 409 -28.14 74.00 24.82
C VAL A 409 -27.91 74.53 26.24
N THR A 410 -27.20 73.82 27.05
CA THR A 410 -26.88 74.24 28.43
C THR A 410 -25.98 75.47 28.44
N LEU A 411 -25.03 75.60 27.54
CA LEU A 411 -24.18 76.74 27.34
C LEU A 411 -25.01 77.99 26.86
N ARG A 412 -26.01 77.78 26.00
CA ARG A 412 -26.87 78.79 25.53
C ARG A 412 -27.93 79.23 26.53
N CYS A 413 -28.53 78.30 27.28
CA CYS A 413 -29.53 78.63 28.32
C CYS A 413 -28.88 79.07 29.63
N GLY A 414 -27.62 78.72 29.86
CA GLY A 414 -26.79 79.13 30.98
C GLY A 414 -26.07 80.43 30.79
N GLY A 415 -26.60 81.27 29.86
CA GLY A 415 -26.13 82.64 29.64
C GLY A 415 -26.10 83.40 30.95
N GLY A 416 -24.94 83.26 31.59
CA GLY A 416 -24.68 83.91 32.86
C GLY A 416 -24.99 85.41 32.80
N MET A 417 -25.64 85.94 33.84
CA MET A 417 -25.82 87.36 34.03
C MET A 417 -24.60 88.13 33.56
N THR A 418 -24.83 89.05 32.65
CA THR A 418 -23.78 89.94 32.14
C THR A 418 -23.17 90.75 33.32
N LEU A 419 -21.90 91.06 33.24
CA LEU A 419 -21.17 91.82 34.22
C LEU A 419 -21.93 93.07 34.68
N ASN A 420 -22.79 93.67 33.79
CA ASN A 420 -23.68 94.80 34.09
C ASN A 420 -24.85 94.42 35.00
N GLN A 421 -25.39 93.22 34.91
CA GLN A 421 -26.45 92.75 35.82
C GLN A 421 -25.89 92.42 37.21
N ARG A 422 -24.67 91.88 37.37
CA ARG A 422 -23.99 91.74 38.65
C ARG A 422 -23.65 93.07 39.31
N ARG A 423 -23.24 94.10 38.54
CA ARG A 423 -23.02 95.48 39.07
C ARG A 423 -24.33 96.14 39.55
N ARG A 424 -25.46 95.87 38.95
CA ARG A 424 -26.76 96.38 39.41
C ARG A 424 -27.28 95.72 40.66
N GLN A 425 -27.00 94.46 40.89
CA GLN A 425 -27.34 93.75 42.13
C GLN A 425 -26.46 94.20 43.31
N MET A 426 -25.18 94.48 43.10
CA MET A 426 -24.28 94.98 44.20
C MET A 426 -24.58 96.47 44.56
N LYS A 427 -25.18 97.28 43.67
CA LYS A 427 -25.62 98.61 44.01
C LYS A 427 -26.95 98.68 44.77
N LYS A 428 -27.73 97.62 44.88
CA LYS A 428 -28.98 97.52 45.67
C LYS A 428 -28.76 96.94 47.07
N ARG A 429 -27.54 96.62 47.48
CA ARG A 429 -27.19 96.09 48.81
C ARG A 429 -26.24 96.99 49.60
N ARG A 430 -26.16 98.31 49.23
CA ARG A 430 -25.57 99.38 50.03
C ARG A 430 -26.61 100.38 50.40
#